data_14fcb0a162f906106d24a53fd96c89ea
#
_entry.id   14fcb0a162f906106d24a53fd96c89ea
#
_cell.length_a   1.000
_cell.length_b   1.000
_cell.length_c   1.000
_cell.angle_alpha   90.00
_cell.angle_beta   90.00
_cell.angle_gamma   90.00
#
_symmetry.space_group_name_H-M   'P 1'
#
loop_
_entity.id
_entity.type
_entity.pdbx_description
1 polymer ?
#
loop_
_entity_poly.entity_id
_entity_poly.type
_entity_poly.pdbx_seq_one_letter_code
_entity_poly.pdbx_strand_id
1 'polypeptide(L)'
;MAFVGDPQVDDATQLGYARASIYRELRERKDLDLVILLGDLVNDKMEYLAPTVASLDSLGCPWLAIPGNHDRDRYPKELERARDLASWQREVGYIDTSFVLKGVRFILMNDVRTRDRADYEAGWSEEQKRWLADVLARTPEGQQTVLATHIPLEEMHAQDTLAQLLSSREKLLLVSGHTHQVRREILTLGGRAVESLGAGAACGSWWRGVKDADGVPDALMNCGSPRGYFVCDFCRSSYRLSFKQVAGEGLASLGTASDGRLAVNVFGGSKEGTVRIRTGGRTVTLERVPTPAPEVLARIGFNQSMSREYRRSHKEEFIPLRRLASPHVWLAPEDLHVSPGEQVTLLYRDRRMRFKKTLNYN
;
A
#
# COMPACT_ATOMS: atom_id res chain seq x y z
N MET A 1 -5.05 -11.44 -8.44
CA MET A 1 -3.65 -10.98 -8.41
C MET A 1 -3.40 -10.13 -7.18
N ALA A 2 -2.14 -9.96 -6.76
CA ALA A 2 -1.79 -9.15 -5.59
C ALA A 2 -0.96 -7.92 -5.97
N PHE A 3 -1.22 -6.79 -5.29
CA PHE A 3 -0.40 -5.59 -5.30
C PHE A 3 0.24 -5.44 -3.92
N VAL A 4 1.56 -5.45 -3.88
CA VAL A 4 2.37 -5.43 -2.65
C VAL A 4 3.31 -4.23 -2.69
N GLY A 5 3.14 -3.29 -1.78
CA GLY A 5 4.06 -2.16 -1.64
C GLY A 5 5.18 -2.48 -0.65
N ASP A 6 6.33 -1.95 -0.89
CA ASP A 6 7.39 -1.61 0.05
C ASP A 6 7.74 -2.75 1.05
N PRO A 7 8.28 -3.90 0.60
CA PRO A 7 8.89 -4.88 1.50
C PRO A 7 10.11 -4.33 2.24
N GLN A 8 10.85 -3.45 1.62
CA GLN A 8 11.87 -2.53 2.12
C GLN A 8 12.83 -3.17 3.14
N VAL A 9 13.54 -4.20 2.67
CA VAL A 9 14.51 -4.98 3.46
C VAL A 9 15.83 -4.23 3.60
N ASP A 10 16.31 -4.04 4.84
CA ASP A 10 17.56 -3.33 5.16
C ASP A 10 18.68 -4.27 5.62
N ASP A 11 18.33 -5.43 6.14
CA ASP A 11 19.27 -6.42 6.67
C ASP A 11 18.73 -7.86 6.61
N ALA A 12 19.55 -8.82 7.02
CA ALA A 12 19.19 -10.24 7.06
C ALA A 12 18.00 -10.52 8.01
N THR A 13 17.86 -9.77 9.08
CA THR A 13 16.76 -9.92 10.05
C THR A 13 15.44 -9.51 9.40
N GLN A 14 15.41 -8.37 8.73
CA GLN A 14 14.23 -7.87 8.04
C GLN A 14 13.87 -8.76 6.84
N LEU A 15 14.85 -9.29 6.11
CA LEU A 15 14.60 -10.32 5.10
C LEU A 15 13.98 -11.58 5.74
N GLY A 16 14.42 -11.95 6.93
CA GLY A 16 13.81 -13.01 7.74
C GLY A 16 12.35 -12.71 8.06
N TYR A 17 12.03 -11.48 8.47
CA TYR A 17 10.65 -11.06 8.72
C TYR A 17 9.78 -11.13 7.45
N ALA A 18 10.29 -10.63 6.32
CA ALA A 18 9.55 -10.71 5.05
C ALA A 18 9.28 -12.16 4.64
N ARG A 19 10.27 -13.06 4.78
CA ARG A 19 10.15 -14.50 4.51
C ARG A 19 9.17 -15.21 5.43
N ALA A 20 9.17 -14.87 6.72
CA ALA A 20 8.30 -15.45 7.73
C ALA A 20 6.87 -14.92 7.67
N SER A 21 6.61 -13.84 6.95
CA SER A 21 5.31 -13.19 6.87
C SER A 21 4.80 -13.06 5.44
N ILE A 22 5.01 -11.91 4.76
CA ILE A 22 4.41 -11.62 3.46
C ILE A 22 4.79 -12.63 2.38
N TYR A 23 6.05 -13.06 2.27
CA TYR A 23 6.45 -14.01 1.24
C TYR A 23 5.92 -15.42 1.51
N ARG A 24 5.84 -15.85 2.79
CA ARG A 24 5.17 -17.09 3.19
C ARG A 24 3.70 -17.07 2.79
N GLU A 25 2.97 -16.00 3.15
CA GLU A 25 1.55 -15.87 2.85
C GLU A 25 1.28 -15.88 1.34
N LEU A 26 2.04 -15.10 0.56
CA LEU A 26 1.90 -15.09 -0.90
C LEU A 26 2.16 -16.48 -1.51
N ARG A 27 3.14 -17.25 -1.02
CA ARG A 27 3.45 -18.60 -1.48
C ARG A 27 2.33 -19.60 -1.19
N GLU A 28 1.64 -19.42 -0.07
CA GLU A 28 0.50 -20.25 0.33
C GLU A 28 -0.75 -19.96 -0.50
N ARG A 29 -0.87 -18.78 -1.13
CA ARG A 29 -1.97 -18.35 -1.97
C ARG A 29 -1.91 -18.99 -3.35
N LYS A 30 -2.70 -20.06 -3.56
CA LYS A 30 -2.78 -20.77 -4.86
C LYS A 30 -3.77 -20.16 -5.85
N ASP A 31 -4.51 -19.15 -5.41
CA ASP A 31 -5.51 -18.41 -6.20
C ASP A 31 -4.95 -17.16 -6.89
N LEU A 32 -3.65 -16.86 -6.73
CA LEU A 32 -3.01 -15.71 -7.37
C LEU A 32 -2.48 -16.08 -8.75
N ASP A 33 -2.83 -15.30 -9.75
CA ASP A 33 -2.29 -15.41 -11.11
C ASP A 33 -0.98 -14.63 -11.29
N LEU A 34 -0.78 -13.59 -10.47
CA LEU A 34 0.35 -12.67 -10.55
C LEU A 34 0.48 -11.89 -9.24
N VAL A 35 1.71 -11.64 -8.83
CA VAL A 35 2.09 -10.67 -7.78
C VAL A 35 2.83 -9.50 -8.43
N ILE A 36 2.42 -8.28 -8.14
CA ILE A 36 3.12 -7.05 -8.56
C ILE A 36 3.66 -6.35 -7.32
N LEU A 37 4.98 -6.21 -7.26
CA LEU A 37 5.70 -5.46 -6.23
C LEU A 37 5.84 -4.00 -6.69
N LEU A 38 5.45 -3.06 -5.84
CA LEU A 38 5.33 -1.64 -6.18
C LEU A 38 6.57 -0.81 -5.78
N GLY A 39 7.73 -1.44 -5.81
CA GLY A 39 9.00 -0.80 -5.49
C GLY A 39 9.42 -0.93 -4.03
N ASP A 40 10.59 -0.39 -3.75
CA ASP A 40 11.27 -0.47 -2.46
C ASP A 40 11.36 -1.93 -1.93
N LEU A 41 11.91 -2.81 -2.78
CA LEU A 41 12.19 -4.21 -2.39
C LEU A 41 13.24 -4.24 -1.29
N VAL A 42 14.21 -3.34 -1.36
CA VAL A 42 15.26 -3.14 -0.37
C VAL A 42 15.25 -1.68 0.15
N ASN A 43 15.99 -1.42 1.23
CA ASN A 43 16.13 -0.09 1.82
C ASN A 43 17.58 0.39 1.66
N ASP A 44 17.95 0.86 0.46
CA ASP A 44 19.30 1.32 0.09
C ASP A 44 20.42 0.28 0.17
N LYS A 45 20.10 -0.96 0.53
CA LYS A 45 21.05 -2.06 0.71
C LYS A 45 20.95 -3.04 -0.45
N MET A 46 21.54 -2.66 -1.59
CA MET A 46 21.44 -3.43 -2.84
C MET A 46 22.01 -4.84 -2.74
N GLU A 47 22.85 -5.14 -1.74
CA GLU A 47 23.32 -6.51 -1.44
C GLU A 47 22.19 -7.45 -1.01
N TYR A 48 21.04 -6.91 -0.56
CA TYR A 48 19.86 -7.71 -0.24
C TYR A 48 18.89 -7.87 -1.41
N LEU A 49 19.13 -7.24 -2.56
CA LEU A 49 18.23 -7.37 -3.73
C LEU A 49 18.20 -8.80 -4.27
N ALA A 50 19.37 -9.42 -4.53
CA ALA A 50 19.42 -10.79 -5.02
C ALA A 50 18.78 -11.81 -4.04
N PRO A 51 19.04 -11.79 -2.71
CA PRO A 51 18.34 -12.66 -1.76
C PRO A 51 16.83 -12.41 -1.68
N THR A 52 16.37 -11.17 -1.93
CA THR A 52 14.96 -10.81 -2.00
C THR A 52 14.33 -11.38 -3.26
N VAL A 53 14.95 -11.21 -4.42
CA VAL A 53 14.52 -11.80 -5.70
C VAL A 53 14.41 -13.32 -5.59
N ALA A 54 15.42 -13.99 -5.02
CA ALA A 54 15.37 -15.43 -4.78
C ALA A 54 14.18 -15.86 -3.89
N SER A 55 13.76 -15.01 -2.97
CA SER A 55 12.56 -15.27 -2.16
C SER A 55 11.28 -15.11 -2.97
N LEU A 56 11.22 -14.13 -3.88
CA LEU A 56 10.11 -13.91 -4.80
C LEU A 56 10.00 -15.04 -5.84
N ASP A 57 11.11 -15.56 -6.35
CA ASP A 57 11.14 -16.70 -7.27
C ASP A 57 10.54 -17.97 -6.63
N SER A 58 10.57 -18.06 -5.31
CA SER A 58 9.99 -19.17 -4.55
C SER A 58 8.48 -19.07 -4.30
N LEU A 59 7.79 -18.02 -4.77
CA LEU A 59 6.36 -17.82 -4.48
C LEU A 59 5.44 -18.85 -5.12
N GLY A 60 5.86 -19.49 -6.21
CA GLY A 60 5.06 -20.49 -6.93
C GLY A 60 3.96 -19.88 -7.82
N CYS A 61 3.96 -18.57 -8.00
CA CYS A 61 3.21 -17.84 -9.03
C CYS A 61 4.12 -16.78 -9.66
N PRO A 62 3.85 -16.33 -10.90
CA PRO A 62 4.60 -15.25 -11.53
C PRO A 62 4.59 -13.98 -10.67
N TRP A 63 5.71 -13.29 -10.66
CA TRP A 63 5.82 -11.97 -10.04
C TRP A 63 6.50 -10.98 -10.99
N LEU A 64 6.17 -9.71 -10.81
CA LEU A 64 6.80 -8.56 -11.46
C LEU A 64 7.01 -7.46 -10.44
N ALA A 65 7.96 -6.57 -10.69
CA ALA A 65 8.25 -5.45 -9.81
C ALA A 65 8.60 -4.19 -10.59
N ILE A 66 8.45 -3.04 -9.97
CA ILE A 66 8.98 -1.76 -10.40
C ILE A 66 10.02 -1.30 -9.39
N PRO A 67 11.08 -0.57 -9.79
CA PRO A 67 12.03 -0.04 -8.83
C PRO A 67 11.42 1.13 -8.04
N GLY A 68 11.74 1.19 -6.74
CA GLY A 68 11.45 2.34 -5.90
C GLY A 68 12.66 3.25 -5.69
N ASN A 69 12.50 4.26 -4.83
CA ASN A 69 13.58 5.21 -4.56
C ASN A 69 14.70 4.62 -3.69
N HIS A 70 14.45 3.50 -3.02
CA HIS A 70 15.45 2.76 -2.24
C HIS A 70 16.08 1.58 -3.00
N ASP A 71 15.58 1.25 -4.19
CA ASP A 71 16.08 0.14 -5.03
C ASP A 71 17.18 0.57 -6.00
N ARG A 72 18.01 1.53 -5.62
CA ARG A 72 19.00 2.13 -6.51
C ARG A 72 20.42 2.01 -5.99
N ASP A 73 21.33 1.80 -6.92
CA ASP A 73 22.76 1.87 -6.64
C ASP A 73 23.13 3.32 -6.30
N ARG A 74 23.52 3.57 -5.05
CA ARG A 74 23.92 4.90 -4.59
C ARG A 74 25.41 5.11 -4.85
N TYR A 75 25.73 5.56 -6.04
CA TYR A 75 27.10 5.89 -6.42
C TYR A 75 27.55 7.28 -5.91
N PRO A 76 28.85 7.47 -5.72
CA PRO A 76 29.41 8.82 -5.57
C PRO A 76 29.00 9.71 -6.75
N LYS A 77 28.96 11.05 -6.54
CA LYS A 77 28.52 12.08 -7.52
C LYS A 77 29.16 11.98 -8.93
N GLU A 78 30.28 11.29 -9.04
CA GLU A 78 31.09 11.16 -10.25
C GLU A 78 30.66 10.01 -11.17
N LEU A 79 29.72 9.16 -10.73
CA LEU A 79 29.23 8.05 -11.54
C LEU A 79 27.90 8.40 -12.19
N GLU A 80 27.86 8.22 -13.49
CA GLU A 80 26.78 8.58 -14.38
C GLU A 80 25.41 8.02 -13.93
N ARG A 81 24.38 8.85 -14.00
CA ARG A 81 22.97 8.53 -13.71
C ARG A 81 22.47 7.26 -14.43
N ALA A 82 23.11 6.89 -15.54
CA ALA A 82 22.78 5.70 -16.33
C ALA A 82 23.03 4.37 -15.59
N ARG A 83 23.67 4.41 -14.42
CA ARG A 83 24.04 3.20 -13.64
C ARG A 83 23.30 3.05 -12.32
N ASP A 84 22.41 3.97 -11.98
CA ASP A 84 21.74 3.94 -10.68
C ASP A 84 20.75 2.75 -10.53
N LEU A 85 20.40 2.08 -11.60
CA LEU A 85 19.59 0.85 -11.64
C LEU A 85 20.36 -0.37 -12.19
N ALA A 86 21.71 -0.36 -12.17
CA ALA A 86 22.49 -1.47 -12.72
C ALA A 86 22.27 -2.79 -11.97
N SER A 87 22.23 -2.74 -10.62
CA SER A 87 21.90 -3.91 -9.81
C SER A 87 20.47 -4.37 -10.03
N TRP A 88 19.52 -3.44 -10.13
CA TRP A 88 18.13 -3.77 -10.47
C TRP A 88 18.02 -4.49 -11.82
N GLN A 89 18.63 -3.94 -12.87
CA GLN A 89 18.60 -4.55 -14.21
C GLN A 89 19.24 -5.95 -14.24
N ARG A 90 20.29 -6.17 -13.44
CA ARG A 90 20.93 -7.47 -13.33
C ARG A 90 20.04 -8.51 -12.65
N GLU A 91 19.35 -8.14 -11.58
CA GLU A 91 18.57 -9.08 -10.76
C GLU A 91 17.12 -9.25 -11.25
N VAL A 92 16.49 -8.17 -11.73
CA VAL A 92 15.07 -8.15 -12.16
C VAL A 92 14.92 -8.21 -13.68
N GLY A 93 15.88 -7.66 -14.43
CA GLY A 93 15.98 -7.81 -15.89
C GLY A 93 15.27 -6.72 -16.70
N TYR A 94 14.48 -5.86 -16.11
CA TYR A 94 13.79 -4.75 -16.80
C TYR A 94 13.57 -3.57 -15.82
N ILE A 95 13.25 -2.39 -16.37
CA ILE A 95 12.88 -1.18 -15.62
C ILE A 95 11.40 -0.87 -15.86
N ASP A 96 11.04 -0.69 -17.15
CA ASP A 96 9.66 -0.46 -17.59
C ASP A 96 9.18 -1.69 -18.37
N THR A 97 7.91 -2.06 -18.20
CA THR A 97 7.33 -3.17 -18.97
C THR A 97 5.83 -3.02 -19.15
N SER A 98 5.29 -3.65 -20.20
CA SER A 98 3.84 -3.76 -20.37
C SER A 98 3.45 -5.09 -21.00
N PHE A 99 2.35 -5.65 -20.53
CA PHE A 99 1.82 -6.93 -21.00
C PHE A 99 0.30 -6.99 -20.86
N VAL A 100 -0.30 -8.01 -21.43
CA VAL A 100 -1.72 -8.33 -21.24
C VAL A 100 -1.83 -9.65 -20.52
N LEU A 101 -2.57 -9.67 -19.42
CA LEU A 101 -2.92 -10.88 -18.69
C LEU A 101 -4.43 -10.96 -18.54
N LYS A 102 -5.06 -12.08 -19.00
CA LYS A 102 -6.51 -12.30 -18.91
C LYS A 102 -7.36 -11.11 -19.38
N GLY A 103 -6.92 -10.44 -20.44
CA GLY A 103 -7.62 -9.30 -21.04
C GLY A 103 -7.42 -7.95 -20.35
N VAL A 104 -6.58 -7.87 -19.33
CA VAL A 104 -6.20 -6.62 -18.67
C VAL A 104 -4.82 -6.19 -19.17
N ARG A 105 -4.68 -4.92 -19.55
CA ARG A 105 -3.39 -4.29 -19.87
C ARG A 105 -2.72 -3.87 -18.58
N PHE A 106 -1.51 -4.33 -18.33
CA PHE A 106 -0.63 -3.87 -17.25
C PHE A 106 0.51 -3.06 -17.85
N ILE A 107 0.80 -1.94 -17.23
CA ILE A 107 1.90 -1.03 -17.56
C ILE A 107 2.60 -0.77 -16.21
N LEU A 108 3.84 -1.21 -16.11
CA LEU A 108 4.69 -1.04 -14.95
C LEU A 108 5.79 -0.06 -15.33
N MET A 109 5.87 1.07 -14.65
CA MET A 109 6.82 2.14 -15.00
C MET A 109 7.60 2.62 -13.80
N ASN A 110 8.90 2.72 -13.97
CA ASN A 110 9.75 3.48 -13.06
C ASN A 110 9.42 4.96 -13.17
N ASP A 111 9.11 5.57 -12.06
CA ASP A 111 8.80 7.00 -11.95
C ASP A 111 9.75 7.76 -11.01
N VAL A 112 10.79 7.08 -10.54
CA VAL A 112 11.84 7.68 -9.71
C VAL A 112 12.97 8.18 -10.59
N ARG A 113 13.15 9.49 -10.64
CA ARG A 113 14.23 10.16 -11.37
C ARG A 113 15.28 10.67 -10.39
N THR A 114 16.46 10.09 -10.44
CA THR A 114 17.59 10.52 -9.60
C THR A 114 18.10 11.89 -10.00
N ARG A 115 18.23 12.80 -9.04
CA ARG A 115 18.89 14.10 -9.19
C ARG A 115 20.34 14.05 -8.74
N ASP A 116 20.58 13.47 -7.58
CA ASP A 116 21.91 13.16 -7.06
C ASP A 116 21.86 11.89 -6.17
N ARG A 117 22.91 11.65 -5.41
CA ARG A 117 23.07 10.42 -4.60
C ARG A 117 21.90 10.12 -3.65
N ALA A 118 21.29 11.14 -3.09
CA ALA A 118 20.23 11.00 -2.07
C ALA A 118 18.92 11.66 -2.48
N ASP A 119 18.93 12.45 -3.58
CA ASP A 119 17.79 13.23 -4.02
C ASP A 119 17.18 12.65 -5.30
N TYR A 120 15.88 12.62 -5.34
CA TYR A 120 15.10 12.14 -6.47
C TYR A 120 13.86 13.02 -6.67
N GLU A 121 13.27 12.92 -7.83
CA GLU A 121 11.97 13.50 -8.15
C GLU A 121 11.04 12.44 -8.76
N ALA A 122 9.74 12.61 -8.54
CA ALA A 122 8.74 11.79 -9.21
C ALA A 122 8.48 12.31 -10.63
N GLY A 123 8.51 11.43 -11.62
CA GLY A 123 8.20 11.80 -12.99
C GLY A 123 8.77 10.84 -14.04
N TRP A 124 8.44 11.11 -15.30
CA TRP A 124 8.88 10.33 -16.46
C TRP A 124 9.72 11.17 -17.42
N SER A 125 10.69 10.52 -18.05
CA SER A 125 11.44 11.11 -19.16
C SER A 125 10.54 11.25 -20.41
N GLU A 126 10.97 12.06 -21.37
CA GLU A 126 10.26 12.18 -22.66
C GLU A 126 10.25 10.86 -23.45
N GLU A 127 11.24 10.01 -23.26
CA GLU A 127 11.28 8.68 -23.84
C GLU A 127 10.22 7.77 -23.21
N GLN A 128 10.12 7.75 -21.88
CA GLN A 128 9.09 7.00 -21.18
C GLN A 128 7.67 7.49 -21.54
N LYS A 129 7.46 8.79 -21.66
CA LYS A 129 6.16 9.36 -22.08
C LYS A 129 5.78 8.90 -23.49
N ARG A 130 6.75 8.91 -24.43
CA ARG A 130 6.53 8.39 -25.80
C ARG A 130 6.22 6.91 -25.79
N TRP A 131 6.99 6.11 -25.04
CA TRP A 131 6.74 4.68 -24.90
C TRP A 131 5.35 4.41 -24.28
N LEU A 132 4.95 5.15 -23.25
CA LEU A 132 3.61 5.04 -22.66
C LEU A 132 2.53 5.37 -23.70
N ALA A 133 2.68 6.45 -24.44
CA ALA A 133 1.75 6.85 -25.51
C ALA A 133 1.59 5.73 -26.55
N ASP A 134 2.69 5.10 -26.97
CA ASP A 134 2.68 3.97 -27.91
C ASP A 134 1.99 2.72 -27.33
N VAL A 135 2.21 2.42 -26.06
CA VAL A 135 1.52 1.32 -25.38
C VAL A 135 0.02 1.58 -25.30
N LEU A 136 -0.37 2.80 -24.93
CA LEU A 136 -1.78 3.19 -24.85
C LEU A 136 -2.46 3.19 -26.22
N ALA A 137 -1.79 3.65 -27.29
CA ALA A 137 -2.31 3.64 -28.66
C ALA A 137 -2.58 2.20 -29.16
N ARG A 138 -1.76 1.23 -28.76
CA ARG A 138 -1.95 -0.20 -29.10
C ARG A 138 -2.92 -0.93 -28.16
N THR A 139 -3.39 -0.28 -27.09
CA THR A 139 -4.34 -0.87 -26.16
C THR A 139 -5.76 -0.62 -26.64
N PRO A 140 -6.57 -1.66 -26.89
CA PRO A 140 -7.94 -1.49 -27.36
C PRO A 140 -8.77 -0.56 -26.48
N GLU A 141 -9.67 0.18 -27.12
CA GLU A 141 -10.62 1.03 -26.41
C GLU A 141 -11.49 0.19 -25.45
N GLY A 142 -11.75 0.70 -24.26
CA GLY A 142 -12.52 -0.02 -23.26
C GLY A 142 -11.80 -1.20 -22.58
N GLN A 143 -10.55 -1.52 -22.95
CA GLN A 143 -9.75 -2.51 -22.23
C GLN A 143 -9.39 -1.98 -20.85
N GLN A 144 -9.60 -2.80 -19.79
CA GLN A 144 -9.13 -2.47 -18.45
C GLN A 144 -7.60 -2.30 -18.49
N THR A 145 -7.14 -1.18 -17.99
CA THR A 145 -5.71 -0.84 -17.92
C THR A 145 -5.33 -0.59 -16.45
N VAL A 146 -4.20 -1.11 -16.06
CA VAL A 146 -3.54 -0.85 -14.76
C VAL A 146 -2.22 -0.18 -15.05
N LEU A 147 -2.00 0.98 -14.47
CA LEU A 147 -0.71 1.64 -14.44
C LEU A 147 -0.16 1.56 -13.02
N ALA A 148 0.95 0.84 -12.88
CA ALA A 148 1.67 0.68 -11.63
C ALA A 148 2.93 1.55 -11.65
N THR A 149 3.09 2.36 -10.62
CA THR A 149 4.25 3.21 -10.35
C THR A 149 4.68 3.04 -8.90
N HIS A 150 5.89 3.45 -8.54
CA HIS A 150 6.28 3.45 -7.14
C HIS A 150 5.67 4.65 -6.41
N ILE A 151 5.89 5.85 -6.91
CA ILE A 151 5.37 7.09 -6.33
C ILE A 151 3.95 7.33 -6.87
N PRO A 152 3.00 7.76 -6.02
CA PRO A 152 1.66 8.11 -6.49
C PRO A 152 1.65 9.20 -7.56
N LEU A 153 0.80 9.06 -8.56
CA LEU A 153 0.68 10.03 -9.65
C LEU A 153 0.42 11.46 -9.13
N GLU A 154 -0.28 11.58 -8.01
CA GLU A 154 -0.60 12.85 -7.35
C GLU A 154 0.64 13.60 -6.83
N GLU A 155 1.74 12.90 -6.63
CA GLU A 155 3.03 13.45 -6.15
C GLU A 155 4.00 13.74 -7.30
N MET A 156 3.64 13.39 -8.54
CA MET A 156 4.48 13.66 -9.71
C MET A 156 4.39 15.12 -10.15
N HIS A 157 5.50 15.62 -10.66
CA HIS A 157 5.52 16.92 -11.35
C HIS A 157 4.86 16.81 -12.74
N ALA A 158 4.33 17.94 -13.26
CA ALA A 158 3.68 18.03 -14.57
C ALA A 158 2.43 17.14 -14.71
N GLN A 159 1.57 17.14 -13.69
CA GLN A 159 0.33 16.35 -13.66
C GLN A 159 -0.58 16.58 -14.89
N ASP A 160 -0.65 17.81 -15.43
CA ASP A 160 -1.50 18.13 -16.59
C ASP A 160 -1.09 17.33 -17.84
N THR A 161 0.22 17.20 -18.10
CA THR A 161 0.72 16.41 -19.24
C THR A 161 0.43 14.92 -19.05
N LEU A 162 0.58 14.42 -17.82
CA LEU A 162 0.28 13.02 -17.47
C LEU A 162 -1.23 12.76 -17.54
N ALA A 163 -2.03 13.69 -17.04
CA ALA A 163 -3.49 13.62 -17.13
C ALA A 163 -3.95 13.57 -18.59
N GLN A 164 -3.35 14.35 -19.48
CA GLN A 164 -3.65 14.33 -20.92
C GLN A 164 -3.32 12.98 -21.56
N LEU A 165 -2.15 12.41 -21.28
CA LEU A 165 -1.76 11.08 -21.78
C LEU A 165 -2.74 10.00 -21.34
N LEU A 166 -3.14 10.00 -20.07
CA LEU A 166 -3.97 8.98 -19.47
C LEU A 166 -5.47 9.17 -19.72
N SER A 167 -5.89 10.38 -20.10
CA SER A 167 -7.31 10.73 -20.33
C SER A 167 -8.00 9.90 -21.41
N SER A 168 -7.22 9.32 -22.34
CA SER A 168 -7.73 8.41 -23.37
C SER A 168 -8.25 7.08 -22.80
N ARG A 169 -7.90 6.73 -21.55
CA ARG A 169 -8.26 5.43 -20.96
C ARG A 169 -9.51 5.54 -20.08
N GLU A 170 -10.58 4.94 -20.57
CA GLU A 170 -11.87 4.94 -19.87
C GLU A 170 -11.86 4.05 -18.62
N LYS A 171 -11.13 2.92 -18.66
CA LYS A 171 -11.01 1.95 -17.58
C LYS A 171 -9.57 1.88 -17.10
N LEU A 172 -9.18 2.87 -16.30
CA LEU A 172 -7.85 3.00 -15.72
C LEU A 172 -7.90 2.78 -14.20
N LEU A 173 -6.96 2.01 -13.69
CA LEU A 173 -6.62 1.90 -12.28
C LEU A 173 -5.15 2.29 -12.13
N LEU A 174 -4.89 3.27 -11.27
CA LEU A 174 -3.54 3.65 -10.84
C LEU A 174 -3.21 2.89 -9.56
N VAL A 175 -1.99 2.35 -9.45
CA VAL A 175 -1.55 1.61 -8.27
C VAL A 175 -0.14 2.05 -7.90
N SER A 176 0.09 2.33 -6.61
CA SER A 176 1.40 2.79 -6.13
C SER A 176 1.75 2.27 -4.73
N GLY A 177 3.03 2.34 -4.37
CA GLY A 177 3.60 2.12 -3.04
C GLY A 177 4.02 3.41 -2.35
N HIS A 178 5.29 3.50 -1.92
CA HIS A 178 6.04 4.68 -1.48
C HIS A 178 5.57 5.32 -0.17
N THR A 179 4.30 5.62 -0.05
CA THR A 179 3.79 6.46 1.07
C THR A 179 3.66 5.71 2.39
N HIS A 180 3.80 4.39 2.40
CA HIS A 180 3.51 3.53 3.54
C HIS A 180 2.12 3.81 4.14
N GLN A 181 1.16 4.12 3.26
CA GLN A 181 -0.23 4.35 3.64
C GLN A 181 -1.17 3.59 2.71
N VAL A 182 -2.08 2.88 3.30
CA VAL A 182 -3.22 2.32 2.57
C VAL A 182 -4.19 3.46 2.27
N ARG A 183 -4.43 3.73 0.99
CA ARG A 183 -5.41 4.75 0.60
C ARG A 183 -6.05 4.45 -0.74
N ARG A 184 -7.26 4.91 -0.93
CA ARG A 184 -7.99 4.84 -2.18
C ARG A 184 -8.63 6.19 -2.47
N GLU A 185 -8.11 6.85 -3.50
CA GLU A 185 -8.54 8.16 -3.91
C GLU A 185 -9.17 8.11 -5.30
N ILE A 186 -10.02 9.10 -5.59
CA ILE A 186 -10.55 9.31 -6.93
C ILE A 186 -9.93 10.60 -7.45
N LEU A 187 -9.09 10.46 -8.45
CA LEU A 187 -8.46 11.60 -9.15
C LEU A 187 -9.33 12.03 -10.33
N THR A 188 -9.22 13.29 -10.70
CA THR A 188 -9.81 13.79 -11.95
C THR A 188 -8.70 13.96 -12.97
N LEU A 189 -8.65 13.07 -13.97
CA LEU A 189 -7.69 13.13 -15.08
C LEU A 189 -8.43 13.42 -16.38
N GLY A 190 -8.15 14.56 -17.01
CA GLY A 190 -8.84 14.96 -18.23
C GLY A 190 -10.37 14.98 -18.12
N GLY A 191 -10.89 15.41 -16.96
CA GLY A 191 -12.33 15.43 -16.67
C GLY A 191 -12.96 14.09 -16.29
N ARG A 192 -12.18 13.02 -16.16
CA ARG A 192 -12.65 11.66 -15.80
C ARG A 192 -12.22 11.28 -14.39
N ALA A 193 -13.10 10.57 -13.68
CA ALA A 193 -12.81 9.99 -12.37
C ALA A 193 -11.98 8.71 -12.54
N VAL A 194 -10.77 8.69 -11.99
CA VAL A 194 -9.83 7.57 -12.03
C VAL A 194 -9.49 7.16 -10.60
N GLU A 195 -9.60 5.86 -10.30
CA GLU A 195 -9.22 5.34 -8.99
C GLU A 195 -7.70 5.23 -8.87
N SER A 196 -7.14 5.82 -7.81
CA SER A 196 -5.74 5.72 -7.38
C SER A 196 -5.68 4.91 -6.09
N LEU A 197 -4.92 3.81 -6.12
CA LEU A 197 -4.74 2.86 -5.03
C LEU A 197 -3.32 2.96 -4.50
N GLY A 198 -3.13 3.46 -3.29
CA GLY A 198 -1.92 3.29 -2.50
C GLY A 198 -1.98 1.98 -1.72
N ALA A 199 -1.10 1.04 -2.06
CA ALA A 199 -1.18 -0.32 -1.53
C ALA A 199 -0.74 -0.45 -0.06
N GLY A 200 -0.17 0.61 0.52
CA GLY A 200 0.49 0.54 1.81
C GLY A 200 1.86 -0.12 1.71
N ALA A 201 2.40 -0.58 2.83
CA ALA A 201 3.72 -1.20 2.89
C ALA A 201 3.67 -2.58 3.55
N ALA A 202 4.31 -3.57 2.92
CA ALA A 202 4.48 -4.90 3.50
C ALA A 202 5.41 -4.87 4.73
N CYS A 203 6.37 -3.92 4.79
CA CYS A 203 7.18 -3.63 5.96
C CYS A 203 6.46 -2.78 7.02
N GLY A 204 5.27 -2.23 6.70
CA GLY A 204 4.56 -1.28 7.56
C GLY A 204 5.41 -0.06 7.88
N SER A 205 5.66 0.22 9.17
CA SER A 205 6.60 1.25 9.62
C SER A 205 8.01 0.66 9.77
N TRP A 206 8.61 0.24 8.64
CA TRP A 206 10.01 -0.22 8.54
C TRP A 206 10.36 -1.36 9.51
N TRP A 207 9.50 -2.38 9.58
CA TRP A 207 9.72 -3.55 10.43
C TRP A 207 9.93 -3.22 11.91
N ARG A 208 9.26 -2.18 12.42
CA ARG A 208 9.31 -1.78 13.83
C ARG A 208 7.98 -2.09 14.53
N GLY A 209 8.05 -2.33 15.83
CA GLY A 209 6.89 -2.56 16.66
C GLY A 209 7.01 -3.79 17.54
N VAL A 210 5.94 -4.11 18.24
CA VAL A 210 5.87 -5.30 19.08
C VAL A 210 5.81 -6.54 18.20
N LYS A 211 6.62 -7.54 18.52
CA LYS A 211 6.68 -8.79 17.74
C LYS A 211 5.45 -9.67 18.04
N ASP A 212 4.92 -10.26 16.98
CA ASP A 212 3.87 -11.27 17.05
C ASP A 212 4.44 -12.66 17.45
N ALA A 213 3.59 -13.70 17.42
CA ALA A 213 3.98 -15.06 17.77
C ALA A 213 5.04 -15.66 16.85
N ASP A 214 5.16 -15.17 15.61
CA ASP A 214 6.18 -15.58 14.64
C ASP A 214 7.48 -14.75 14.80
N GLY A 215 7.53 -13.84 15.78
CA GLY A 215 8.67 -12.97 16.07
C GLY A 215 8.79 -11.80 15.07
N VAL A 216 7.75 -11.51 14.30
CA VAL A 216 7.72 -10.44 13.29
C VAL A 216 7.05 -9.20 13.87
N PRO A 217 7.64 -7.99 13.74
CA PRO A 217 7.04 -6.75 14.24
C PRO A 217 5.66 -6.45 13.63
N ASP A 218 4.74 -5.92 14.41
CA ASP A 218 3.40 -5.51 13.95
C ASP A 218 3.44 -4.31 12.99
N ALA A 219 4.41 -3.46 13.12
CA ALA A 219 4.79 -2.36 12.23
C ALA A 219 3.61 -1.53 11.70
N LEU A 220 2.74 -1.08 12.61
CA LEU A 220 1.56 -0.29 12.32
C LEU A 220 1.89 0.93 11.45
N MET A 221 1.16 1.14 10.34
CA MET A 221 1.32 2.30 9.46
C MET A 221 0.66 3.57 10.06
N ASN A 222 1.11 4.76 9.63
CA ASN A 222 0.54 6.04 10.09
C ASN A 222 -0.95 6.23 9.79
N CYS A 223 -1.49 5.55 8.79
CA CYS A 223 -2.93 5.55 8.51
C CYS A 223 -3.74 4.63 9.44
N GLY A 224 -3.07 3.89 10.34
CA GLY A 224 -3.68 2.92 11.24
C GLY A 224 -3.98 1.56 10.61
N SER A 225 -3.54 1.32 9.38
CA SER A 225 -3.60 -0.03 8.80
C SER A 225 -2.44 -0.88 9.28
N PRO A 226 -2.67 -2.18 9.55
CA PRO A 226 -1.59 -3.14 9.75
C PRO A 226 -0.81 -3.38 8.46
N ARG A 227 0.33 -4.06 8.54
CA ARG A 227 1.03 -4.60 7.36
C ARG A 227 0.06 -5.38 6.48
N GLY A 228 0.15 -5.18 5.17
CA GLY A 228 -0.82 -5.81 4.28
C GLY A 228 -0.54 -5.53 2.80
N TYR A 229 -1.45 -6.03 1.98
CA TYR A 229 -1.42 -5.90 0.53
C TYR A 229 -2.84 -5.93 -0.02
N PHE A 230 -3.01 -5.55 -1.28
CA PHE A 230 -4.30 -5.68 -1.94
C PHE A 230 -4.36 -6.90 -2.85
N VAL A 231 -5.49 -7.59 -2.81
CA VAL A 231 -5.90 -8.53 -3.85
C VAL A 231 -6.92 -7.84 -4.76
N CYS A 232 -6.66 -7.92 -6.05
CA CYS A 232 -7.53 -7.39 -7.09
C CYS A 232 -8.04 -8.52 -7.98
N ASP A 233 -9.36 -8.69 -8.01
CA ASP A 233 -10.05 -9.66 -8.87
C ASP A 233 -10.66 -8.95 -10.07
N PHE A 234 -10.03 -9.09 -11.24
CA PHE A 234 -10.53 -8.52 -12.47
C PHE A 234 -11.63 -9.40 -13.07
N CYS A 235 -12.74 -8.80 -13.40
CA CYS A 235 -13.87 -9.47 -14.07
C CYS A 235 -14.32 -8.62 -15.28
N ARG A 236 -14.10 -9.14 -16.50
CA ARG A 236 -14.48 -8.55 -17.81
C ARG A 236 -14.27 -7.03 -17.90
N SER A 237 -15.14 -6.23 -17.31
CA SER A 237 -15.12 -4.75 -17.43
C SER A 237 -15.00 -4.04 -16.09
N SER A 238 -14.70 -4.75 -15.02
CA SER A 238 -14.63 -4.20 -13.66
C SER A 238 -13.60 -4.97 -12.85
N TYR A 239 -13.39 -4.55 -11.60
CA TYR A 239 -12.56 -5.26 -10.63
C TYR A 239 -13.14 -5.12 -9.23
N ARG A 240 -12.73 -6.04 -8.35
CA ARG A 240 -12.98 -5.98 -6.91
C ARG A 240 -11.65 -5.88 -6.18
N LEU A 241 -11.64 -5.15 -5.08
CA LEU A 241 -10.48 -4.99 -4.21
C LEU A 241 -10.76 -5.66 -2.87
N SER A 242 -9.72 -6.25 -2.29
CA SER A 242 -9.72 -6.76 -0.93
C SER A 242 -8.39 -6.43 -0.29
N PHE A 243 -8.39 -5.70 0.82
CA PHE A 243 -7.18 -5.56 1.64
C PHE A 243 -6.95 -6.87 2.40
N LYS A 244 -5.71 -7.33 2.42
CA LYS A 244 -5.26 -8.51 3.15
C LYS A 244 -4.23 -8.09 4.19
N GLN A 245 -4.60 -8.22 5.45
CA GLN A 245 -3.66 -8.07 6.56
C GLN A 245 -2.69 -9.24 6.55
N VAL A 246 -1.40 -8.98 6.58
CA VAL A 246 -0.37 -10.03 6.77
C VAL A 246 -0.45 -10.57 8.18
N ALA A 247 -0.40 -11.90 8.31
CA ALA A 247 -0.55 -12.62 9.58
C ALA A 247 -1.85 -12.31 10.34
N GLY A 248 -2.96 -12.07 9.59
CA GLY A 248 -4.26 -11.82 10.19
C GLY A 248 -5.39 -11.76 9.18
N GLU A 249 -6.61 -11.66 9.68
CA GLU A 249 -7.84 -11.57 8.88
C GLU A 249 -8.60 -10.25 9.13
N GLY A 250 -7.89 -9.22 9.60
CA GLY A 250 -8.46 -7.92 9.89
C GLY A 250 -8.89 -7.20 8.60
N LEU A 251 -10.13 -6.73 8.58
CA LEU A 251 -10.65 -5.87 7.52
C LEU A 251 -10.93 -4.47 8.05
N ALA A 252 -11.07 -4.35 9.35
CA ALA A 252 -11.33 -3.11 10.06
C ALA A 252 -11.05 -3.30 11.54
N SER A 253 -10.95 -2.18 12.26
CA SER A 253 -10.82 -2.13 13.71
C SER A 253 -11.80 -1.14 14.32
N LEU A 254 -12.05 -1.30 15.61
CA LEU A 254 -12.84 -0.39 16.45
C LEU A 254 -11.91 0.27 17.47
N GLY A 255 -12.22 1.49 17.83
CA GLY A 255 -11.53 2.19 18.89
C GLY A 255 -12.17 3.53 19.21
N THR A 256 -11.50 4.33 20.04
CA THR A 256 -11.97 5.65 20.45
C THR A 256 -11.18 6.72 19.71
N ALA A 257 -11.87 7.65 19.07
CA ALA A 257 -11.26 8.83 18.46
C ALA A 257 -10.80 9.84 19.54
N SER A 258 -10.04 10.86 19.10
CA SER A 258 -9.53 11.89 20.02
C SER A 258 -10.62 12.72 20.70
N ASP A 259 -11.83 12.78 20.16
CA ASP A 259 -13.01 13.46 20.70
C ASP A 259 -13.91 12.54 21.56
N GLY A 260 -13.49 11.29 21.79
CA GLY A 260 -14.21 10.31 22.62
C GLY A 260 -15.26 9.49 21.87
N ARG A 261 -15.57 9.79 20.60
CA ARG A 261 -16.53 9.00 19.80
C ARG A 261 -15.98 7.63 19.42
N LEU A 262 -16.88 6.67 19.24
CA LEU A 262 -16.53 5.40 18.60
C LEU A 262 -16.04 5.65 17.18
N ALA A 263 -14.88 5.13 16.86
CA ALA A 263 -14.27 5.18 15.56
C ALA A 263 -14.15 3.79 14.94
N VAL A 264 -14.39 3.72 13.65
CA VAL A 264 -14.17 2.52 12.82
C VAL A 264 -13.09 2.86 11.81
N ASN A 265 -11.99 2.12 11.84
CA ASN A 265 -10.96 2.18 10.83
C ASN A 265 -11.16 1.03 9.84
N VAL A 266 -11.51 1.32 8.58
CA VAL A 266 -11.74 0.31 7.53
C VAL A 266 -10.52 0.19 6.66
N PHE A 267 -9.75 -0.88 6.78
CA PHE A 267 -8.49 -1.04 6.04
C PHE A 267 -8.75 -1.08 4.53
N GLY A 268 -8.20 -0.11 3.81
CA GLY A 268 -8.46 0.09 2.38
C GLY A 268 -9.86 0.63 2.04
N GLY A 269 -10.56 1.22 2.99
CA GLY A 269 -11.82 1.90 2.73
C GLY A 269 -11.61 3.15 1.84
N SER A 270 -12.53 3.35 0.89
CA SER A 270 -12.56 4.53 0.02
C SER A 270 -13.36 5.67 0.66
N LYS A 271 -13.05 6.92 0.32
CA LYS A 271 -13.84 8.10 0.73
C LYS A 271 -15.30 8.04 0.27
N GLU A 272 -15.61 7.28 -0.77
CA GLU A 272 -16.96 7.05 -1.27
C GLU A 272 -17.67 5.89 -0.55
N GLY A 273 -16.98 5.25 0.40
CA GLY A 273 -17.50 4.11 1.15
C GLY A 273 -18.56 4.50 2.17
N THR A 274 -19.55 3.64 2.33
CA THR A 274 -20.54 3.74 3.39
C THR A 274 -20.21 2.76 4.49
N VAL A 275 -20.12 3.24 5.72
CA VAL A 275 -19.92 2.44 6.93
C VAL A 275 -21.19 2.48 7.76
N ARG A 276 -21.71 1.30 8.08
CA ARG A 276 -22.84 1.15 9.00
C ARG A 276 -22.46 0.15 10.09
N ILE A 277 -22.89 0.41 11.30
CA ILE A 277 -22.71 -0.52 12.42
C ILE A 277 -24.06 -0.89 13.00
N ARG A 278 -24.15 -2.12 13.51
CA ARG A 278 -25.26 -2.60 14.33
C ARG A 278 -24.74 -2.98 15.70
N THR A 279 -25.33 -2.40 16.71
CA THR A 279 -25.05 -2.65 18.13
C THR A 279 -26.30 -2.31 18.96
N GLY A 280 -26.56 -3.00 20.07
CA GLY A 280 -27.70 -2.74 20.95
C GLY A 280 -29.07 -2.72 20.25
N GLY A 281 -29.26 -3.50 19.16
CA GLY A 281 -30.49 -3.48 18.35
C GLY A 281 -30.63 -2.29 17.40
N ARG A 282 -29.76 -1.32 17.43
CA ARG A 282 -29.73 -0.13 16.55
C ARG A 282 -28.83 -0.37 15.34
N THR A 283 -29.17 0.24 14.21
CA THR A 283 -28.29 0.34 13.04
C THR A 283 -28.01 1.82 12.77
N VAL A 284 -26.73 2.19 12.75
CA VAL A 284 -26.28 3.57 12.61
C VAL A 284 -25.32 3.69 11.44
N THR A 285 -25.44 4.74 10.65
CA THR A 285 -24.47 5.10 9.60
C THR A 285 -23.42 6.05 10.20
N LEU A 286 -22.15 5.74 9.95
CA LEU A 286 -21.03 6.53 10.42
C LEU A 286 -20.61 7.57 9.39
N GLU A 287 -20.06 8.68 9.87
CA GLU A 287 -19.52 9.74 9.05
C GLU A 287 -18.00 9.60 8.90
N ARG A 288 -17.50 9.76 7.68
CA ARG A 288 -16.05 9.82 7.45
C ARG A 288 -15.52 11.18 7.90
N VAL A 289 -14.59 11.15 8.85
CA VAL A 289 -14.00 12.37 9.42
C VAL A 289 -12.48 12.30 9.32
N PRO A 290 -11.81 13.35 8.81
CA PRO A 290 -10.35 13.43 8.80
C PRO A 290 -9.79 13.48 10.23
N THR A 291 -9.47 12.33 10.79
CA THR A 291 -8.96 12.18 12.16
C THR A 291 -7.89 11.08 12.20
N PRO A 292 -6.94 11.10 13.13
CA PRO A 292 -6.01 10.00 13.33
C PRO A 292 -6.76 8.71 13.66
N ALA A 293 -6.25 7.60 13.15
CA ALA A 293 -6.81 6.29 13.46
C ALA A 293 -6.62 5.94 14.96
N PRO A 294 -7.59 5.28 15.59
CA PRO A 294 -7.51 4.90 17.01
C PRO A 294 -6.27 4.11 17.36
N GLU A 295 -5.83 3.20 16.48
CA GLU A 295 -4.63 2.38 16.67
C GLU A 295 -3.36 3.24 16.72
N VAL A 296 -3.32 4.30 15.92
CA VAL A 296 -2.20 5.27 15.93
C VAL A 296 -2.18 6.02 17.25
N LEU A 297 -3.34 6.46 17.73
CA LEU A 297 -3.43 7.14 19.03
C LEU A 297 -3.02 6.22 20.17
N ALA A 298 -3.50 4.97 20.19
CA ALA A 298 -3.12 3.97 21.15
C ALA A 298 -1.62 3.69 21.14
N ARG A 299 -1.03 3.51 19.97
CA ARG A 299 0.42 3.28 19.80
C ARG A 299 1.27 4.49 20.24
N ILE A 300 0.83 5.71 19.95
CA ILE A 300 1.49 6.93 20.45
C ILE A 300 1.45 6.95 21.99
N GLY A 301 0.30 6.62 22.59
CA GLY A 301 0.16 6.49 24.05
C GLY A 301 1.12 5.43 24.64
N PHE A 302 1.19 4.25 24.02
CA PHE A 302 2.14 3.21 24.39
C PHE A 302 3.60 3.70 24.28
N ASN A 303 3.98 4.34 23.18
CA ASN A 303 5.32 4.91 23.03
C ASN A 303 5.66 5.94 24.13
N GLN A 304 4.68 6.73 24.55
CA GLN A 304 4.85 7.74 25.62
C GLN A 304 5.00 7.10 27.01
N SER A 305 4.36 5.96 27.24
CA SER A 305 4.46 5.22 28.51
C SER A 305 5.78 4.47 28.68
N MET A 306 6.56 4.29 27.60
CA MET A 306 7.85 3.62 27.68
C MET A 306 8.84 4.41 28.53
N SER A 307 9.43 3.77 29.54
CA SER A 307 10.54 4.36 30.30
C SER A 307 11.75 4.58 29.40
N ARG A 308 12.66 5.48 29.81
CA ARG A 308 13.91 5.71 29.05
C ARG A 308 14.77 4.44 28.96
N GLU A 309 14.80 3.65 30.01
CA GLU A 309 15.54 2.38 30.07
C GLU A 309 14.93 1.35 29.11
N TYR A 310 13.60 1.15 29.16
CA TYR A 310 12.88 0.26 28.24
C TYR A 310 13.13 0.64 26.78
N ARG A 311 13.01 1.93 26.45
CA ARG A 311 13.24 2.42 25.07
C ARG A 311 14.67 2.19 24.57
N ARG A 312 15.68 2.20 25.47
CA ARG A 312 17.07 1.91 25.08
C ARG A 312 17.28 0.43 24.74
N SER A 313 16.64 -0.47 25.49
CA SER A 313 16.77 -1.92 25.30
C SER A 313 15.82 -2.49 24.23
N HIS A 314 14.74 -1.78 23.90
CA HIS A 314 13.69 -2.21 22.95
C HIS A 314 13.44 -1.15 21.86
N LYS A 315 14.52 -0.67 21.24
CA LYS A 315 14.43 0.41 20.22
C LYS A 315 13.55 0.02 19.04
N GLU A 316 13.54 -1.25 18.68
CA GLU A 316 12.76 -1.81 17.58
C GLU A 316 11.25 -1.79 17.84
N GLU A 317 10.80 -1.77 19.11
CA GLU A 317 9.37 -1.68 19.45
C GLU A 317 8.81 -0.27 19.27
N PHE A 318 9.67 0.74 19.22
CA PHE A 318 9.25 2.12 19.04
C PHE A 318 8.91 2.42 17.58
N ILE A 319 7.65 2.72 17.29
CA ILE A 319 7.18 3.17 15.98
C ILE A 319 7.00 4.70 16.03
N PRO A 320 7.73 5.48 15.22
CA PRO A 320 7.64 6.94 15.23
C PRO A 320 6.38 7.47 14.50
N LEU A 321 5.19 7.10 15.00
CA LEU A 321 3.93 7.52 14.41
C LEU A 321 3.63 8.99 14.68
N ARG A 322 2.89 9.59 13.76
CA ARG A 322 2.40 10.97 13.84
C ARG A 322 0.86 10.97 13.84
N ARG A 323 0.25 11.98 14.49
CA ARG A 323 -1.21 12.18 14.51
C ARG A 323 -1.70 12.76 13.17
N LEU A 324 -1.54 12.00 12.09
CA LEU A 324 -2.03 12.38 10.77
C LEU A 324 -3.47 11.88 10.59
N ALA A 325 -4.27 12.63 9.83
CA ALA A 325 -5.61 12.19 9.45
C ALA A 325 -5.50 10.91 8.61
N SER A 326 -6.25 9.88 9.02
CA SER A 326 -6.36 8.63 8.26
C SER A 326 -7.35 8.80 7.11
N PRO A 327 -7.07 8.25 5.92
CA PRO A 327 -7.97 8.33 4.78
C PRO A 327 -9.21 7.43 4.92
N HIS A 328 -9.27 6.55 5.92
CA HIS A 328 -10.30 5.51 6.02
C HIS A 328 -10.83 5.29 7.44
N VAL A 329 -11.04 6.39 8.18
CA VAL A 329 -11.68 6.40 9.50
C VAL A 329 -13.06 7.02 9.41
N TRP A 330 -14.04 6.37 10.06
CA TRP A 330 -15.42 6.83 10.22
C TRP A 330 -15.78 6.93 11.69
N LEU A 331 -16.51 7.97 12.07
CA LEU A 331 -16.95 8.21 13.45
C LEU A 331 -18.44 7.97 13.59
N ALA A 332 -18.82 7.38 14.71
CA ALA A 332 -20.21 7.25 15.12
C ALA A 332 -20.77 8.63 15.54
N PRO A 333 -22.10 8.80 15.49
CA PRO A 333 -22.76 9.94 16.13
C PRO A 333 -22.44 10.03 17.63
N GLU A 334 -22.45 11.23 18.19
CA GLU A 334 -22.11 11.49 19.60
C GLU A 334 -23.02 10.78 20.59
N ASP A 335 -24.28 10.53 20.22
CA ASP A 335 -25.27 9.84 21.04
C ASP A 335 -25.14 8.31 21.04
N LEU A 336 -24.21 7.76 20.27
CA LEU A 336 -23.97 6.33 20.26
C LEU A 336 -22.87 5.94 21.26
N HIS A 337 -23.28 5.23 22.28
CA HIS A 337 -22.39 4.66 23.27
C HIS A 337 -22.29 3.15 23.05
N VAL A 338 -21.09 2.61 23.08
CA VAL A 338 -20.79 1.18 23.03
C VAL A 338 -19.90 0.88 24.23
N SER A 339 -20.27 -0.13 24.99
CA SER A 339 -19.51 -0.53 26.17
C SER A 339 -18.35 -1.48 25.82
N PRO A 340 -17.23 -1.45 26.57
CA PRO A 340 -16.20 -2.46 26.41
C PRO A 340 -16.77 -3.89 26.51
N GLY A 341 -16.33 -4.77 25.63
CA GLY A 341 -16.84 -6.14 25.50
C GLY A 341 -18.08 -6.29 24.62
N GLU A 342 -18.74 -5.19 24.24
CA GLU A 342 -19.92 -5.24 23.37
C GLU A 342 -19.53 -5.61 21.92
N GLN A 343 -20.40 -6.40 21.28
CA GLN A 343 -20.22 -6.78 19.88
C GLN A 343 -20.84 -5.76 18.94
N VAL A 344 -20.05 -5.33 17.97
CA VAL A 344 -20.44 -4.41 16.91
C VAL A 344 -20.36 -5.13 15.56
N THR A 345 -21.48 -5.23 14.87
CA THR A 345 -21.49 -5.73 13.49
C THR A 345 -21.26 -4.57 12.53
N LEU A 346 -20.13 -4.58 11.87
CA LEU A 346 -19.74 -3.62 10.84
C LEU A 346 -20.21 -4.09 9.45
N LEU A 347 -20.79 -3.17 8.70
CA LEU A 347 -21.12 -3.33 7.27
C LEU A 347 -20.41 -2.22 6.51
N TYR A 348 -19.52 -2.61 5.61
CA TYR A 348 -18.86 -1.69 4.69
C TYR A 348 -19.26 -1.97 3.25
N ARG A 349 -19.44 -0.91 2.47
CA ARG A 349 -19.73 -1.00 1.03
C ARG A 349 -19.24 0.23 0.29
N ASP A 350 -18.50 -0.01 -0.78
CA ASP A 350 -18.24 0.94 -1.86
C ASP A 350 -18.39 0.26 -3.24
N ARG A 351 -17.94 0.91 -4.30
CA ARG A 351 -18.00 0.38 -5.67
C ARG A 351 -17.15 -0.88 -5.87
N ARG A 352 -16.05 -1.05 -5.12
CA ARG A 352 -15.03 -2.09 -5.32
C ARG A 352 -14.95 -3.10 -4.20
N MET A 353 -15.35 -2.72 -3.00
CA MET A 353 -15.20 -3.52 -1.79
C MET A 353 -16.49 -3.55 -0.99
N ARG A 354 -16.86 -4.73 -0.48
CA ARG A 354 -17.96 -4.89 0.47
C ARG A 354 -17.68 -6.04 1.42
N PHE A 355 -18.00 -5.84 2.68
CA PHE A 355 -17.93 -6.91 3.67
C PHE A 355 -18.85 -6.64 4.86
N LYS A 356 -19.06 -7.71 5.62
CA LYS A 356 -19.71 -7.68 6.94
C LYS A 356 -18.78 -8.38 7.93
N LYS A 357 -18.49 -7.75 9.05
CA LYS A 357 -17.60 -8.29 10.09
C LYS A 357 -18.19 -7.97 11.45
N THR A 358 -18.15 -8.91 12.39
CA THR A 358 -18.44 -8.64 13.80
C THR A 358 -17.12 -8.45 14.54
N LEU A 359 -17.04 -7.39 15.30
CA LEU A 359 -15.87 -6.96 16.06
C LEU A 359 -16.26 -6.78 17.53
N ASN A 360 -15.37 -7.07 18.44
CA ASN A 360 -15.53 -6.73 19.85
C ASN A 360 -14.95 -5.32 20.10
N TYR A 361 -15.68 -4.49 20.83
CA TYR A 361 -15.16 -3.21 21.28
C TYR A 361 -14.41 -3.45 22.60
N ASN A 362 -13.11 -3.20 22.61
CA ASN A 362 -12.21 -3.45 23.75
C ASN A 362 -11.84 -2.16 24.48
#